data_c157cc74a3d5e32c704082f9647e0fec
#
_entry.id   c157cc74a3d5e32c704082f9647e0fec
#
_cell.length_a   1.000
_cell.length_b   1.000
_cell.length_c   1.000
_cell.angle_alpha   90.00
_cell.angle_beta   90.00
_cell.angle_gamma   90.00
#
_symmetry.space_group_name_H-M   'P 1'
#
loop_
_entity.id
_entity.type
_entity.pdbx_description
1 polymer ?
#
loop_
_entity_poly.entity_id
_entity_poly.type
_entity_poly.pdbx_seq_one_letter_code
_entity_poly.pdbx_strand_id
1 'polypeptide(L)'
;ALQENIAARQHDRRDDILSALWGLEVDGQPMTMDVMEDYAVLLFIAGLDTVINAMGFAVRHLAEDPDLQASLRADPSQIPDAVEEMLRRYSFVVPLRRVAQDARLGDFELKEGDRLMLHLAGADLDERKFDRPDEFDIGRDLKSHVAFGGGPHRCVGMHLARIELHT
;
A
#
# COMPACT_ATOMS: atom_id res chain seq x y z
N ALA A 1 -10.10 -10.77 22.03
CA ALA A 1 -9.03 -9.73 22.05
C ALA A 1 -9.36 -8.52 21.16
N LEU A 2 -9.58 -8.66 19.83
CA LEU A 2 -9.87 -7.49 18.98
C LEU A 2 -11.21 -6.84 19.33
N GLN A 3 -12.29 -7.61 19.36
CA GLN A 3 -13.64 -7.14 19.73
C GLN A 3 -13.69 -6.49 21.12
N GLU A 4 -13.00 -7.05 22.09
CA GLU A 4 -12.92 -6.47 23.43
C GLU A 4 -12.24 -5.09 23.42
N ASN A 5 -11.17 -4.94 22.63
CA ASN A 5 -10.49 -3.65 22.45
C ASN A 5 -11.37 -2.63 21.74
N ILE A 6 -12.09 -3.05 20.70
CA ILE A 6 -13.05 -2.20 19.98
C ILE A 6 -14.13 -1.70 20.94
N ALA A 7 -14.78 -2.60 21.67
CA ALA A 7 -15.82 -2.28 22.63
C ALA A 7 -15.33 -1.34 23.75
N ALA A 8 -14.12 -1.60 24.28
CA ALA A 8 -13.53 -0.76 25.30
C ALA A 8 -13.31 0.68 24.82
N ARG A 9 -12.89 0.87 23.54
CA ARG A 9 -12.66 2.21 22.97
C ARG A 9 -13.93 2.98 22.66
N GLN A 10 -15.09 2.37 22.68
CA GLN A 10 -16.35 3.09 22.58
C GLN A 10 -16.56 4.06 23.75
N HIS A 11 -16.12 3.67 24.95
CA HIS A 11 -16.32 4.42 26.19
C HIS A 11 -15.02 4.97 26.79
N ASP A 12 -13.88 4.29 26.58
CA ASP A 12 -12.54 4.71 27.05
C ASP A 12 -11.69 5.10 25.83
N ARG A 13 -11.93 6.33 25.31
CA ARG A 13 -11.20 6.88 24.16
C ARG A 13 -9.74 7.15 24.52
N ARG A 14 -8.84 6.81 23.58
CA ARG A 14 -7.39 7.02 23.70
C ARG A 14 -6.86 7.65 22.42
N ASP A 15 -5.58 7.98 22.43
CA ASP A 15 -4.86 8.41 21.22
C ASP A 15 -4.45 7.16 20.41
N ASP A 16 -5.45 6.52 19.81
CA ASP A 16 -5.28 5.34 18.96
C ASP A 16 -6.31 5.32 17.81
N ILE A 17 -6.02 4.49 16.81
CA ILE A 17 -6.83 4.40 15.60
C ILE A 17 -8.26 3.93 15.88
N LEU A 18 -8.47 3.02 16.83
CA LEU A 18 -9.80 2.54 17.18
C LEU A 18 -10.66 3.66 17.76
N SER A 19 -10.06 4.50 18.61
CA SER A 19 -10.73 5.69 19.16
C SER A 19 -11.05 6.72 18.07
N ALA A 20 -10.14 6.92 17.11
CA ALA A 20 -10.36 7.81 15.98
C ALA A 20 -11.51 7.30 15.09
N LEU A 21 -11.54 6.01 14.77
CA LEU A 21 -12.60 5.39 13.98
C LEU A 21 -13.97 5.54 14.63
N TRP A 22 -14.09 5.36 15.93
CA TRP A 22 -15.35 5.58 16.65
C TRP A 22 -15.90 7.02 16.55
N GLY A 23 -15.05 7.97 16.19
CA GLY A 23 -15.43 9.38 15.99
C GLY A 23 -15.94 9.69 14.58
N LEU A 24 -15.94 8.72 13.68
CA LEU A 24 -16.36 8.91 12.30
C LEU A 24 -17.85 8.59 12.10
N GLU A 25 -18.39 9.08 11.01
CA GLU A 25 -19.71 8.75 10.49
C GLU A 25 -19.56 8.01 9.15
N VAL A 26 -20.43 7.03 8.91
CA VAL A 26 -20.53 6.32 7.64
C VAL A 26 -21.90 6.56 7.05
N ASP A 27 -21.95 7.14 5.86
CA ASP A 27 -23.19 7.55 5.18
C ASP A 27 -24.09 8.47 6.05
N GLY A 28 -23.46 9.37 6.83
CA GLY A 28 -24.14 10.30 7.73
C GLY A 28 -24.73 9.64 8.98
N GLN A 29 -24.36 8.40 9.28
CA GLN A 29 -24.77 7.67 10.48
C GLN A 29 -23.56 7.45 11.41
N PRO A 30 -23.75 7.51 12.73
CA PRO A 30 -22.70 7.17 13.68
C PRO A 30 -22.16 5.76 13.47
N MET A 31 -20.87 5.58 13.76
CA MET A 31 -20.21 4.28 13.70
C MET A 31 -20.92 3.24 14.58
N THR A 32 -21.28 2.09 14.02
CA THR A 32 -21.82 0.95 14.75
C THR A 32 -20.75 -0.06 15.08
N MET A 33 -21.04 -1.02 15.99
CA MET A 33 -20.08 -2.05 16.35
C MET A 33 -19.71 -2.93 15.14
N ASP A 34 -20.68 -3.34 14.32
CA ASP A 34 -20.46 -4.18 13.15
C ASP A 34 -19.55 -3.48 12.14
N VAL A 35 -19.82 -2.23 11.83
CA VAL A 35 -19.00 -1.42 10.92
C VAL A 35 -17.59 -1.22 11.50
N MET A 36 -17.47 -1.03 12.81
CA MET A 36 -16.20 -0.88 13.49
C MET A 36 -15.34 -2.15 13.44
N GLU A 37 -15.98 -3.33 13.59
CA GLU A 37 -15.33 -4.63 13.43
C GLU A 37 -14.79 -4.81 11.99
N ASP A 38 -15.59 -4.49 10.99
CA ASP A 38 -15.19 -4.56 9.57
C ASP A 38 -13.96 -3.67 9.29
N TYR A 39 -13.97 -2.42 9.74
CA TYR A 39 -12.84 -1.52 9.58
C TYR A 39 -11.59 -2.01 10.33
N ALA A 40 -11.74 -2.48 11.55
CA ALA A 40 -10.63 -2.97 12.35
C ALA A 40 -9.98 -4.22 11.75
N VAL A 41 -10.79 -5.16 11.26
CA VAL A 41 -10.33 -6.36 10.56
C VAL A 41 -9.63 -5.99 9.26
N LEU A 42 -10.22 -5.07 8.47
CA LEU A 42 -9.61 -4.59 7.23
C LEU A 42 -8.23 -3.97 7.49
N LEU A 43 -8.11 -3.09 8.46
CA LEU A 43 -6.83 -2.44 8.80
C LEU A 43 -5.79 -3.44 9.29
N PHE A 44 -6.21 -4.41 10.09
CA PHE A 44 -5.32 -5.47 10.59
C PHE A 44 -4.75 -6.31 9.44
N ILE A 45 -5.61 -6.81 8.55
CA ILE A 45 -5.19 -7.65 7.41
C ILE A 45 -4.33 -6.83 6.45
N ALA A 46 -4.79 -5.63 6.09
CA ALA A 46 -4.09 -4.78 5.11
C ALA A 46 -2.71 -4.33 5.59
N GLY A 47 -2.54 -4.10 6.91
CA GLY A 47 -1.29 -3.60 7.47
C GLY A 47 -0.26 -4.69 7.77
N LEU A 48 -0.68 -5.94 7.97
CA LEU A 48 0.23 -7.01 8.40
C LEU A 48 0.89 -7.71 7.21
N ASP A 49 0.11 -8.31 6.35
CA ASP A 49 0.60 -9.18 5.28
C ASP A 49 1.40 -8.41 4.21
N THR A 50 0.93 -7.21 3.86
CA THR A 50 1.58 -6.39 2.82
C THR A 50 2.97 -5.91 3.25
N VAL A 51 3.14 -5.48 4.49
CA VAL A 51 4.44 -5.01 4.98
C VAL A 51 5.42 -6.17 5.11
N ILE A 52 4.99 -7.33 5.60
CA ILE A 52 5.84 -8.54 5.67
C ILE A 52 6.36 -8.91 4.27
N ASN A 53 5.50 -8.90 3.26
CA ASN A 53 5.91 -9.21 1.89
C ASN A 53 6.87 -8.14 1.33
N ALA A 54 6.60 -6.85 1.54
CA ALA A 54 7.48 -5.77 1.11
C ALA A 54 8.87 -5.88 1.75
N MET A 55 8.93 -6.11 3.07
CA MET A 55 10.17 -6.37 3.79
C MET A 55 10.91 -7.60 3.24
N GLY A 56 10.18 -8.67 2.93
CA GLY A 56 10.74 -9.89 2.34
C GLY A 56 11.45 -9.61 1.02
N PHE A 57 10.84 -8.84 0.12
CA PHE A 57 11.46 -8.42 -1.14
C PHE A 57 12.66 -7.50 -0.92
N ALA A 58 12.56 -6.53 0.01
CA ALA A 58 13.65 -5.62 0.34
C ALA A 58 14.87 -6.36 0.90
N VAL A 59 14.68 -7.22 1.90
CA VAL A 59 15.75 -8.03 2.50
C VAL A 59 16.39 -8.95 1.48
N ARG A 60 15.59 -9.59 0.62
CA ARG A 60 16.10 -10.42 -0.47
C ARG A 60 16.99 -9.60 -1.42
N HIS A 61 16.51 -8.45 -1.88
CA HIS A 61 17.28 -7.58 -2.78
C HIS A 61 18.61 -7.16 -2.15
N LEU A 62 18.58 -6.72 -0.90
CA LEU A 62 19.79 -6.36 -0.16
C LEU A 62 20.76 -7.55 0.01
N ALA A 63 20.24 -8.77 0.19
CA ALA A 63 21.07 -9.96 0.30
C ALA A 63 21.78 -10.33 -1.04
N GLU A 64 21.13 -10.01 -2.15
CA GLU A 64 21.65 -10.23 -3.51
C GLU A 64 22.58 -9.09 -3.99
N ASP A 65 22.57 -7.91 -3.31
CA ASP A 65 23.36 -6.73 -3.65
C ASP A 65 24.18 -6.21 -2.44
N PRO A 66 25.37 -6.79 -2.18
CA PRO A 66 26.26 -6.33 -1.10
C PRO A 66 26.80 -4.91 -1.28
N ASP A 67 26.92 -4.43 -2.52
CA ASP A 67 27.43 -3.08 -2.81
C ASP A 67 26.37 -2.03 -2.41
N LEU A 68 25.10 -2.28 -2.71
CA LEU A 68 24.00 -1.45 -2.22
C LEU A 68 23.96 -1.45 -0.69
N GLN A 69 24.10 -2.61 -0.04
CA GLN A 69 24.18 -2.66 1.43
C GLN A 69 25.30 -1.78 1.98
N ALA A 70 26.49 -1.84 1.38
CA ALA A 70 27.64 -1.04 1.81
C ALA A 70 27.39 0.45 1.61
N SER A 71 26.79 0.84 0.48
CA SER A 71 26.41 2.23 0.18
C SER A 71 25.42 2.77 1.21
N LEU A 72 24.33 2.05 1.49
CA LEU A 72 23.31 2.48 2.45
C LEU A 72 23.86 2.56 3.90
N ARG A 73 24.80 1.69 4.28
CA ARG A 73 25.49 1.80 5.57
C ARG A 73 26.42 3.01 5.65
N ALA A 74 27.08 3.34 4.56
CA ALA A 74 27.99 4.48 4.48
C ALA A 74 27.24 5.82 4.48
N ASP A 75 26.06 5.85 3.85
CA ASP A 75 25.21 7.02 3.76
C ASP A 75 23.72 6.64 3.97
N PRO A 76 23.24 6.59 5.22
CA PRO A 76 21.85 6.28 5.53
C PRO A 76 20.82 7.27 4.95
N SER A 77 21.25 8.45 4.51
CA SER A 77 20.33 9.42 3.89
C SER A 77 19.75 8.92 2.55
N GLN A 78 20.34 7.90 1.96
CA GLN A 78 19.87 7.23 0.73
C GLN A 78 18.75 6.21 0.99
N ILE A 79 18.51 5.81 2.24
CA ILE A 79 17.50 4.78 2.58
C ILE A 79 16.09 5.14 2.08
N PRO A 80 15.59 6.38 2.21
CA PRO A 80 14.27 6.73 1.69
C PRO A 80 14.14 6.50 0.18
N ASP A 81 15.14 6.87 -0.61
CA ASP A 81 15.12 6.69 -2.07
C ASP A 81 15.23 5.20 -2.43
N ALA A 82 16.06 4.43 -1.72
CA ALA A 82 16.16 2.99 -1.89
C ALA A 82 14.82 2.30 -1.58
N VAL A 83 14.11 2.70 -0.54
CA VAL A 83 12.78 2.16 -0.19
C VAL A 83 11.76 2.48 -1.28
N GLU A 84 11.71 3.71 -1.80
CA GLU A 84 10.80 4.05 -2.91
C GLU A 84 11.10 3.22 -4.16
N GLU A 85 12.39 3.00 -4.50
CA GLU A 85 12.76 2.16 -5.64
C GLU A 85 12.42 0.69 -5.40
N MET A 86 12.57 0.17 -4.17
CA MET A 86 12.11 -1.17 -3.81
C MET A 86 10.60 -1.32 -3.97
N LEU A 87 9.81 -0.33 -3.52
CA LEU A 87 8.35 -0.31 -3.68
C LEU A 87 7.95 -0.32 -5.16
N ARG A 88 8.61 0.48 -6.00
CA ARG A 88 8.39 0.47 -7.44
C ARG A 88 8.76 -0.88 -8.06
N ARG A 89 9.99 -1.33 -7.84
CA ARG A 89 10.57 -2.52 -8.50
C ARG A 89 9.87 -3.81 -8.11
N TYR A 90 9.40 -3.88 -6.86
CA TYR A 90 8.75 -5.06 -6.27
C TYR A 90 7.29 -4.82 -5.93
N SER A 91 6.61 -3.98 -6.69
CA SER A 91 5.16 -3.81 -6.55
C SER A 91 4.43 -5.14 -6.76
N PHE A 92 3.79 -5.67 -5.74
CA PHE A 92 3.20 -7.02 -5.76
C PHE A 92 1.68 -7.04 -5.55
N VAL A 93 1.10 -5.92 -5.12
CA VAL A 93 -0.34 -5.85 -4.86
C VAL A 93 -1.10 -5.78 -6.18
N VAL A 94 -2.12 -6.64 -6.33
CA VAL A 94 -3.00 -6.67 -7.50
C VAL A 94 -4.43 -6.36 -7.07
N PRO A 95 -4.83 -5.08 -7.00
CA PRO A 95 -6.18 -4.72 -6.60
C PRO A 95 -7.21 -5.18 -7.62
N LEU A 96 -8.35 -5.67 -7.11
CA LEU A 96 -9.50 -6.01 -7.93
C LEU A 96 -10.49 -4.85 -7.97
N ARG A 97 -11.16 -4.68 -9.12
CA ARG A 97 -12.27 -3.75 -9.29
C ARG A 97 -13.42 -4.46 -9.99
N ARG A 98 -14.63 -4.00 -9.71
CA ARG A 98 -15.83 -4.40 -10.43
C ARG A 98 -16.31 -3.21 -11.26
N VAL A 99 -16.62 -3.46 -12.51
CA VAL A 99 -17.19 -2.45 -13.40
C VAL A 99 -18.59 -2.10 -12.93
N ALA A 100 -18.80 -0.82 -12.62
CA ALA A 100 -20.07 -0.33 -12.06
C ALA A 100 -21.13 -0.05 -13.12
N GLN A 101 -20.72 0.19 -14.36
CA GLN A 101 -21.58 0.43 -15.52
C GLN A 101 -20.79 0.15 -16.80
N ASP A 102 -21.48 -0.12 -17.89
CA ASP A 102 -20.84 -0.31 -19.21
C ASP A 102 -19.87 0.84 -19.51
N ALA A 103 -18.65 0.50 -19.91
CA ALA A 103 -17.59 1.46 -20.14
C ALA A 103 -16.65 0.98 -21.25
N ARG A 104 -15.77 1.87 -21.71
CA ARG A 104 -14.69 1.53 -22.64
C ARG A 104 -13.33 1.95 -22.04
N LEU A 105 -12.37 1.02 -22.07
CA LEU A 105 -11.00 1.26 -21.64
C LEU A 105 -10.05 0.96 -22.82
N GLY A 106 -9.53 1.99 -23.46
CA GLY A 106 -8.77 1.84 -24.70
C GLY A 106 -9.65 1.17 -25.78
N ASP A 107 -9.22 0.02 -26.27
CA ASP A 107 -9.95 -0.77 -27.30
C ASP A 107 -10.87 -1.83 -26.68
N PHE A 108 -10.93 -1.95 -25.36
CA PHE A 108 -11.75 -2.95 -24.68
C PHE A 108 -13.11 -2.38 -24.27
N GLU A 109 -14.16 -3.11 -24.61
CA GLU A 109 -15.49 -2.87 -24.05
C GLU A 109 -15.62 -3.63 -22.73
N LEU A 110 -16.05 -2.92 -21.69
CA LEU A 110 -16.28 -3.44 -20.37
C LEU A 110 -17.78 -3.42 -20.07
N LYS A 111 -18.30 -4.50 -19.52
CA LYS A 111 -19.69 -4.63 -19.13
C LYS A 111 -19.86 -4.46 -17.63
N GLU A 112 -21.00 -3.93 -17.23
CA GLU A 112 -21.36 -3.88 -15.80
C GLU A 112 -21.22 -5.27 -15.17
N GLY A 113 -20.52 -5.32 -14.02
CA GLY A 113 -20.24 -6.54 -13.29
C GLY A 113 -18.94 -7.22 -13.65
N ASP A 114 -18.28 -6.86 -14.77
CA ASP A 114 -16.96 -7.39 -15.10
C ASP A 114 -15.95 -7.16 -13.99
N ARG A 115 -14.98 -8.07 -13.89
CA ARG A 115 -13.89 -7.98 -12.90
C ARG A 115 -12.61 -7.55 -13.59
N LEU A 116 -11.98 -6.52 -13.04
CA LEU A 116 -10.69 -6.01 -13.49
C LEU A 116 -9.62 -6.30 -12.45
N MET A 117 -8.48 -6.79 -12.90
CA MET A 117 -7.25 -6.89 -12.11
C MET A 117 -6.34 -5.72 -12.50
N LEU A 118 -5.99 -4.88 -11.53
CA LEU A 118 -5.06 -3.77 -11.76
C LEU A 118 -3.63 -4.26 -11.52
N HIS A 119 -2.89 -4.51 -12.58
CA HIS A 119 -1.52 -5.01 -12.49
C HIS A 119 -0.55 -3.88 -12.21
N LEU A 120 -0.43 -3.46 -10.93
CA LEU A 120 0.40 -2.33 -10.52
C LEU A 120 1.87 -2.56 -10.84
N ALA A 121 2.39 -3.79 -10.66
CA ALA A 121 3.74 -4.14 -11.05
C ALA A 121 4.03 -3.87 -12.53
N GLY A 122 3.07 -4.19 -13.41
CA GLY A 122 3.21 -3.90 -14.84
C GLY A 122 3.25 -2.41 -15.14
N ALA A 123 2.52 -1.59 -14.37
CA ALA A 123 2.56 -0.14 -14.52
C ALA A 123 3.89 0.45 -13.99
N ASP A 124 4.42 -0.11 -12.90
CA ASP A 124 5.67 0.33 -12.29
C ASP A 124 6.91 -0.18 -13.04
N LEU A 125 6.74 -1.14 -13.97
CA LEU A 125 7.76 -1.65 -14.88
C LEU A 125 7.53 -1.24 -16.35
N ASP A 126 6.67 -0.27 -16.63
CA ASP A 126 6.36 0.20 -17.97
C ASP A 126 7.50 1.09 -18.51
N GLU A 127 8.18 0.65 -19.58
CA GLU A 127 9.27 1.37 -20.26
C GLU A 127 8.84 2.74 -20.80
N ARG A 128 7.55 2.93 -21.06
CA ARG A 128 7.00 4.24 -21.47
C ARG A 128 6.99 5.27 -20.36
N LYS A 129 7.12 4.81 -19.11
CA LYS A 129 7.08 5.64 -17.91
C LYS A 129 8.40 5.69 -17.18
N PHE A 130 9.11 4.58 -17.12
CA PHE A 130 10.38 4.44 -16.40
C PHE A 130 11.47 3.97 -17.36
N ASP A 131 12.55 4.74 -17.50
CA ASP A 131 13.72 4.33 -18.25
C ASP A 131 14.37 3.11 -17.56
N ARG A 132 14.71 2.05 -18.34
CA ARG A 132 15.30 0.80 -17.82
C ARG A 132 14.57 0.29 -16.56
N PRO A 133 13.27 -0.03 -16.64
CA PRO A 133 12.44 -0.28 -15.47
C PRO A 133 12.85 -1.52 -14.67
N ASP A 134 13.59 -2.45 -15.29
CA ASP A 134 14.10 -3.66 -14.66
C ASP A 134 15.37 -3.44 -13.82
N GLU A 135 16.04 -2.30 -14.01
CA GLU A 135 17.21 -1.94 -13.22
C GLU A 135 16.78 -1.28 -11.90
N PHE A 136 17.50 -1.60 -10.82
CA PHE A 136 17.37 -0.92 -9.55
C PHE A 136 18.23 0.35 -9.53
N ASP A 137 17.60 1.50 -9.39
CA ASP A 137 18.27 2.80 -9.48
C ASP A 137 17.69 3.79 -8.46
N ILE A 138 18.42 4.01 -7.36
CA ILE A 138 18.04 4.94 -6.30
C ILE A 138 18.05 6.42 -6.72
N GLY A 139 18.68 6.75 -7.86
CA GLY A 139 18.70 8.10 -8.42
C GLY A 139 17.47 8.44 -9.26
N ARG A 140 16.55 7.50 -9.41
CA ARG A 140 15.35 7.67 -10.22
C ARG A 140 14.35 8.65 -9.60
N ASP A 141 13.63 9.41 -10.43
CA ASP A 141 12.46 10.18 -9.95
C ASP A 141 11.28 9.23 -9.67
N LEU A 142 11.12 8.86 -8.42
CA LEU A 142 10.16 7.85 -7.95
C LEU A 142 8.78 8.41 -7.58
N LYS A 143 8.54 9.72 -7.73
CA LYS A 143 7.26 10.34 -7.33
C LYS A 143 6.04 9.84 -8.09
N SER A 144 6.25 9.07 -9.16
CA SER A 144 5.20 8.64 -10.08
C SER A 144 4.87 7.15 -10.06
N HIS A 145 5.50 6.35 -9.17
CA HIS A 145 5.13 4.94 -9.05
C HIS A 145 3.72 4.77 -8.43
N VAL A 146 3.09 3.64 -8.73
CA VAL A 146 1.72 3.34 -8.28
C VAL A 146 1.64 2.14 -7.33
N ALA A 147 2.75 1.76 -6.67
CA ALA A 147 2.79 0.65 -5.73
C ALA A 147 1.72 0.76 -4.61
N PHE A 148 1.38 1.97 -4.21
CA PHE A 148 0.31 2.25 -3.25
C PHE A 148 -1.05 2.55 -3.90
N GLY A 149 -1.21 2.28 -5.19
CA GLY A 149 -2.40 2.64 -5.95
C GLY A 149 -2.56 4.14 -6.15
N GLY A 150 -3.77 4.57 -6.53
CA GLY A 150 -4.09 5.97 -6.81
C GLY A 150 -5.57 6.30 -6.61
N GLY A 151 -5.90 7.60 -6.69
CA GLY A 151 -7.26 8.10 -6.52
C GLY A 151 -7.83 7.87 -5.12
N PRO A 152 -9.16 7.74 -4.99
CA PRO A 152 -9.84 7.59 -3.70
C PRO A 152 -9.45 6.33 -2.93
N HIS A 153 -8.93 5.32 -3.62
CA HIS A 153 -8.49 4.05 -3.04
C HIS A 153 -6.97 3.97 -2.82
N ARG A 154 -6.25 5.10 -2.83
CA ARG A 154 -4.84 5.11 -2.50
C ARG A 154 -4.63 4.56 -1.09
N CYS A 155 -3.57 3.77 -0.90
CA CYS A 155 -3.28 3.13 0.38
C CYS A 155 -3.25 4.15 1.53
N VAL A 156 -4.11 3.96 2.52
CA VAL A 156 -4.18 4.82 3.72
C VAL A 156 -2.94 4.65 4.61
N GLY A 157 -2.37 3.42 4.63
CA GLY A 157 -1.20 3.06 5.42
C GLY A 157 0.15 3.39 4.77
N MET A 158 0.19 4.07 3.63
CA MET A 158 1.43 4.27 2.86
C MET A 158 2.54 5.01 3.64
N HIS A 159 2.18 5.87 4.58
CA HIS A 159 3.15 6.59 5.41
C HIS A 159 3.73 5.68 6.48
N LEU A 160 2.89 4.86 7.13
CA LEU A 160 3.32 3.87 8.10
C LEU A 160 4.23 2.82 7.44
N ALA A 161 3.83 2.27 6.30
CA ALA A 161 4.63 1.30 5.56
C ALA A 161 6.03 1.83 5.20
N ARG A 162 6.14 3.11 4.81
CA ARG A 162 7.45 3.73 4.58
C ARG A 162 8.29 3.80 5.84
N ILE A 163 7.70 4.20 6.96
CA ILE A 163 8.41 4.26 8.26
C ILE A 163 8.93 2.87 8.63
N GLU A 164 8.12 1.84 8.48
CA GLU A 164 8.50 0.46 8.78
C GLU A 164 9.61 -0.05 7.85
N LEU A 165 9.57 0.30 6.57
CA LEU A 165 10.60 -0.10 5.61
C LEU A 165 11.91 0.70 5.75
N HIS A 166 11.90 1.89 6.36
CA HIS A 166 13.10 2.69 6.64
C HIS A 166 13.90 2.17 7.85
N THR A 167 13.31 1.27 8.66
CA THR A 167 13.92 0.74 9.89
C THR A 167 14.86 -0.43 9.60
#